data_b6c2775ba28f5da65d71e57f677251b3
#
_entry.id   b6c2775ba28f5da65d71e57f677251b3
#
_cell.length_a   1.000
_cell.length_b   1.000
_cell.length_c   1.000
_cell.angle_alpha   90.00
_cell.angle_beta   90.00
_cell.angle_gamma   90.00
#
_symmetry.space_group_name_H-M   'P 1'
#
loop_
_entity.id
_entity.type
_entity.pdbx_description
1 polymer ?
#
loop_
_entity_poly.entity_id
_entity_poly.type
_entity_poly.pdbx_seq_one_letter_code
_entity_poly.pdbx_strand_id
1 'polypeptide(L)'
;MASLYLIRHGQASFGSDHYDQLSPLGQRQADLSGQFFADIGLHFGQAVSGDLSRQRETGERVLKAQPRPPEQRIDPRLNEVDNEGQIAALLPMLCERDAGFAEQVKVGRHDSKQYQKVIQAVFSAWVSPDCPELPGTASWCDYLDGVKGALEDAMDCAESGSDTAIFTSGGTIASAVSWVLGVRHDQIYGFYEPVFNCSITRRNTTTACRRSTSTTWNRRSRSWTRRPRSTRLSSFRPRAARGPTPTT
;
A
#
# COMPACT_ATOMS: atom_id res chain seq x y z
N MET A 1 -1.77 14.18 16.73
CA MET A 1 -1.80 12.80 16.19
C MET A 1 -1.02 12.82 14.90
N ALA A 2 -0.11 11.87 14.69
CA ALA A 2 0.60 11.73 13.44
C ALA A 2 -0.28 11.05 12.38
N SER A 3 -0.07 11.37 11.11
CA SER A 3 -0.78 10.74 10.00
C SER A 3 0.20 10.29 8.92
N LEU A 4 -0.15 9.21 8.22
CA LEU A 4 0.47 8.82 6.97
C LEU A 4 -0.34 9.41 5.81
N TYR A 5 0.35 10.03 4.86
CA TYR A 5 -0.20 10.52 3.62
C TYR A 5 0.38 9.72 2.47
N LEU A 6 -0.39 8.79 1.93
CA LEU A 6 -0.01 8.02 0.75
C LEU A 6 -0.39 8.85 -0.48
N ILE A 7 0.59 9.18 -1.29
CA ILE A 7 0.45 10.05 -2.45
C ILE A 7 0.82 9.23 -3.68
N ARG A 8 -0.12 9.06 -4.61
CA ARG A 8 0.18 8.42 -5.89
C ARG A 8 1.08 9.32 -6.72
N HIS A 9 2.05 8.75 -7.41
CA HIS A 9 2.90 9.49 -8.33
C HIS A 9 2.09 10.27 -9.39
N GLY A 10 2.66 11.35 -9.92
CA GLY A 10 2.13 12.09 -11.05
C GLY A 10 2.05 11.23 -12.30
N GLN A 11 1.42 11.74 -13.36
CA GLN A 11 1.29 11.00 -14.61
C GLN A 11 2.67 10.61 -15.16
N ALA A 12 2.85 9.31 -15.44
CA ALA A 12 4.05 8.79 -16.09
C ALA A 12 4.04 9.10 -17.61
N SER A 13 5.22 9.06 -18.23
CA SER A 13 5.44 9.29 -19.67
C SER A 13 5.02 8.06 -20.49
N PHE A 14 3.72 7.79 -20.57
CA PHE A 14 3.18 6.64 -21.28
C PHE A 14 3.57 6.68 -22.77
N GLY A 15 4.10 5.56 -23.28
CA GLY A 15 4.49 5.42 -24.69
C GLY A 15 5.84 6.04 -25.07
N SER A 16 6.64 6.51 -24.12
CA SER A 16 8.03 6.92 -24.35
C SER A 16 9.02 5.80 -24.01
N ASP A 17 10.25 5.89 -24.53
CA ASP A 17 11.37 4.98 -24.21
C ASP A 17 11.74 5.00 -22.70
N HIS A 18 11.27 6.02 -21.99
CA HIS A 18 11.49 6.23 -20.56
C HIS A 18 10.16 6.27 -19.79
N TYR A 19 9.37 5.22 -19.91
CA TYR A 19 8.04 5.12 -19.26
C TYR A 19 8.04 5.45 -17.76
N ASP A 20 9.10 5.10 -17.03
CA ASP A 20 9.17 5.29 -15.57
C ASP A 20 9.43 6.75 -15.15
N GLN A 21 9.47 7.70 -16.06
CA GLN A 21 9.61 9.12 -15.75
C GLN A 21 8.25 9.82 -15.71
N LEU A 22 8.17 10.94 -14.97
CA LEU A 22 6.99 11.80 -15.03
C LEU A 22 6.87 12.48 -16.41
N SER A 23 5.65 12.55 -16.93
CA SER A 23 5.34 13.42 -18.06
C SER A 23 5.37 14.90 -17.61
N PRO A 24 5.42 15.87 -18.53
CA PRO A 24 5.28 17.29 -18.20
C PRO A 24 4.01 17.59 -17.38
N LEU A 25 2.91 16.87 -17.66
CA LEU A 25 1.68 16.97 -16.88
C LEU A 25 1.89 16.38 -15.47
N GLY A 26 2.55 15.22 -15.36
CA GLY A 26 2.85 14.58 -14.06
C GLY A 26 3.72 15.45 -13.18
N GLN A 27 4.71 16.11 -13.76
CA GLN A 27 5.55 17.08 -13.06
C GLN A 27 4.72 18.24 -12.49
N ARG A 28 3.85 18.82 -13.32
CA ARG A 28 2.94 19.88 -12.87
C ARG A 28 1.97 19.41 -11.78
N GLN A 29 1.45 18.19 -11.89
CA GLN A 29 0.58 17.60 -10.85
C GLN A 29 1.32 17.50 -9.51
N ALA A 30 2.58 17.06 -9.52
CA ALA A 30 3.40 16.94 -8.32
C ALA A 30 3.70 18.33 -7.72
N ASP A 31 4.07 19.33 -8.56
CA ASP A 31 4.32 20.70 -8.10
C ASP A 31 3.05 21.30 -7.44
N LEU A 32 1.88 21.13 -8.04
CA LEU A 32 0.59 21.57 -7.48
C LEU A 32 0.24 20.87 -6.16
N SER A 33 0.58 19.59 -6.02
CA SER A 33 0.40 18.87 -4.76
C SER A 33 1.29 19.40 -3.66
N GLY A 34 2.54 19.75 -3.98
CA GLY A 34 3.46 20.43 -3.06
C GLY A 34 2.91 21.77 -2.60
N GLN A 35 2.42 22.59 -3.54
CA GLN A 35 1.80 23.88 -3.23
C GLN A 35 0.57 23.72 -2.34
N PHE A 36 -0.29 22.73 -2.63
CA PHE A 36 -1.46 22.43 -1.81
C PHE A 36 -1.10 22.14 -0.35
N PHE A 37 -0.08 21.31 -0.10
CA PHE A 37 0.36 21.05 1.27
C PHE A 37 0.93 22.30 1.96
N ALA A 38 1.67 23.13 1.24
CA ALA A 38 2.18 24.38 1.77
C ALA A 38 1.03 25.36 2.11
N ASP A 39 0.03 25.50 1.24
CA ASP A 39 -1.12 26.40 1.42
C ASP A 39 -1.97 26.04 2.64
N ILE A 40 -2.11 24.75 2.93
CA ILE A 40 -2.82 24.28 4.13
C ILE A 40 -1.94 24.22 5.39
N GLY A 41 -0.68 24.65 5.29
CA GLY A 41 0.27 24.63 6.41
C GLY A 41 0.67 23.23 6.89
N LEU A 42 0.55 22.21 6.04
CA LEU A 42 0.91 20.84 6.39
C LEU A 42 2.38 20.59 6.06
N HIS A 43 3.15 20.22 7.08
CA HIS A 43 4.58 19.95 6.96
C HIS A 43 4.87 18.49 7.32
N PHE A 44 5.65 17.82 6.48
CA PHE A 44 6.10 16.45 6.73
C PHE A 44 7.41 16.48 7.51
N GLY A 45 7.49 15.67 8.58
CA GLY A 45 8.75 15.43 9.27
C GLY A 45 9.51 14.23 8.73
N GLN A 46 8.84 13.40 7.91
CA GLN A 46 9.42 12.22 7.26
C GLN A 46 8.85 12.05 5.86
N ALA A 47 9.68 11.57 4.94
CA ALA A 47 9.28 11.22 3.60
C ALA A 47 9.88 9.87 3.19
N VAL A 48 9.06 9.01 2.58
CA VAL A 48 9.46 7.71 2.03
C VAL A 48 8.90 7.60 0.64
N SER A 49 9.66 7.06 -0.31
CA SER A 49 9.13 6.71 -1.63
C SER A 49 9.48 5.28 -2.01
N GLY A 50 8.73 4.69 -2.92
CA GLY A 50 9.24 3.55 -3.67
C GLY A 50 10.43 3.95 -4.54
N ASP A 51 11.06 2.96 -5.18
CA ASP A 51 12.29 3.14 -5.96
C ASP A 51 12.05 3.51 -7.43
N LEU A 52 10.79 3.51 -7.89
CA LEU A 52 10.47 3.89 -9.26
C LEU A 52 10.71 5.39 -9.49
N SER A 53 11.30 5.75 -10.64
CA SER A 53 11.67 7.14 -10.96
C SER A 53 10.50 8.10 -10.81
N ARG A 54 9.29 7.71 -11.29
CA ARG A 54 8.06 8.51 -11.15
C ARG A 54 7.64 8.74 -9.71
N GLN A 55 7.90 7.79 -8.81
CA GLN A 55 7.59 7.93 -7.38
C GLN A 55 8.58 8.88 -6.71
N ARG A 56 9.87 8.70 -6.97
CA ARG A 56 10.95 9.54 -6.43
C ARG A 56 10.80 10.98 -6.89
N GLU A 57 10.64 11.21 -8.20
CA GLU A 57 10.48 12.54 -8.77
C GLU A 57 9.21 13.24 -8.23
N THR A 58 8.12 12.52 -8.03
CA THR A 58 6.91 13.08 -7.40
C THR A 58 7.22 13.58 -5.99
N GLY A 59 7.94 12.80 -5.19
CA GLY A 59 8.31 13.16 -3.83
C GLY A 59 9.24 14.38 -3.79
N GLU A 60 10.28 14.38 -4.60
CA GLU A 60 11.21 15.52 -4.72
C GLU A 60 10.48 16.83 -5.03
N ARG A 61 9.53 16.79 -5.99
CA ARG A 61 8.75 17.97 -6.38
C ARG A 61 7.79 18.44 -5.29
N VAL A 62 7.07 17.50 -4.67
CA VAL A 62 6.15 17.81 -3.56
C VAL A 62 6.92 18.43 -2.38
N LEU A 63 8.03 17.81 -2.00
CA LEU A 63 8.84 18.27 -0.86
C LEU A 63 9.53 19.60 -1.11
N LYS A 64 9.82 19.96 -2.35
CA LYS A 64 10.43 21.25 -2.69
C LYS A 64 9.63 22.46 -2.22
N ALA A 65 8.31 22.33 -2.07
CA ALA A 65 7.43 23.38 -1.55
C ALA A 65 7.45 23.48 -0.02
N GLN A 66 8.11 22.56 0.68
CA GLN A 66 8.19 22.58 2.14
C GLN A 66 9.28 23.52 2.64
N PRO A 67 9.05 24.29 3.73
CA PRO A 67 10.08 25.20 4.29
C PRO A 67 11.31 24.45 4.81
N ARG A 68 11.12 23.22 5.28
CA ARG A 68 12.15 22.31 5.79
C ARG A 68 11.84 20.92 5.27
N PRO A 69 12.20 20.61 4.00
CA PRO A 69 11.90 19.31 3.44
C PRO A 69 12.69 18.22 4.17
N PRO A 70 12.03 17.13 4.61
CA PRO A 70 12.75 15.97 5.10
C PRO A 70 13.51 15.29 3.95
N GLU A 71 14.57 14.56 4.29
CA GLU A 71 15.23 13.67 3.34
C GLU A 71 14.26 12.56 2.91
N GLN A 72 14.19 12.34 1.60
CA GLN A 72 13.35 11.28 1.04
C GLN A 72 14.07 9.93 1.10
N ARG A 73 13.63 9.05 1.97
CA ARG A 73 14.11 7.67 2.06
C ARG A 73 13.46 6.81 0.98
N ILE A 74 14.23 5.87 0.41
CA ILE A 74 13.74 4.91 -0.60
C ILE A 74 13.43 3.58 0.07
N ASP A 75 12.25 3.02 -0.24
CA ASP A 75 11.84 1.69 0.18
C ASP A 75 11.17 0.95 -0.99
N PRO A 76 11.86 -0.03 -1.62
CA PRO A 76 11.34 -0.75 -2.78
C PRO A 76 10.05 -1.54 -2.50
N ARG A 77 9.71 -1.82 -1.23
CA ARG A 77 8.43 -2.46 -0.86
C ARG A 77 7.21 -1.59 -1.19
N LEU A 78 7.44 -0.29 -1.46
CA LEU A 78 6.41 0.67 -1.89
C LEU A 78 6.31 0.81 -3.41
N ASN A 79 7.01 -0.01 -4.18
CA ASN A 79 6.89 -0.02 -5.63
C ASN A 79 5.51 -0.48 -6.08
N GLU A 80 5.15 -0.14 -7.33
CA GLU A 80 3.93 -0.63 -7.97
C GLU A 80 3.96 -2.17 -8.09
N VAL A 81 2.78 -2.76 -8.18
CA VAL A 81 2.64 -4.19 -8.53
C VAL A 81 3.31 -4.45 -9.88
N ASP A 82 3.90 -5.64 -10.04
CA ASP A 82 4.50 -6.05 -11.31
C ASP A 82 3.43 -6.46 -12.33
N ASN A 83 2.75 -5.45 -12.89
CA ASN A 83 1.71 -5.68 -13.88
C ASN A 83 2.21 -6.44 -15.11
N GLU A 84 3.44 -6.18 -15.56
CA GLU A 84 4.00 -6.81 -16.75
C GLU A 84 4.27 -8.30 -16.51
N GLY A 85 4.91 -8.64 -15.40
CA GLY A 85 5.14 -10.04 -15.02
C GLY A 85 3.83 -10.79 -14.77
N GLN A 86 2.85 -10.14 -14.13
CA GLN A 86 1.53 -10.73 -13.91
C GLN A 86 0.79 -10.98 -15.23
N ILE A 87 0.80 -10.01 -16.17
CA ILE A 87 0.19 -10.18 -17.49
C ILE A 87 0.88 -11.32 -18.25
N ALA A 88 2.21 -11.32 -18.29
CA ALA A 88 2.95 -12.34 -19.00
C ALA A 88 2.65 -13.77 -18.48
N ALA A 89 2.50 -13.91 -17.17
CA ALA A 89 2.28 -15.20 -16.53
C ALA A 89 0.79 -15.64 -16.57
N LEU A 90 -0.15 -14.74 -16.27
CA LEU A 90 -1.56 -15.10 -16.05
C LEU A 90 -2.45 -14.95 -17.29
N LEU A 91 -2.13 -14.01 -18.19
CA LEU A 91 -2.98 -13.76 -19.36
C LEU A 91 -3.15 -14.98 -20.27
N PRO A 92 -2.11 -15.78 -20.59
CA PRO A 92 -2.28 -17.01 -21.36
C PRO A 92 -3.24 -17.99 -20.69
N MET A 93 -3.08 -18.19 -19.37
CA MET A 93 -3.93 -19.11 -18.60
C MET A 93 -5.40 -18.66 -18.55
N LEU A 94 -5.64 -17.35 -18.46
CA LEU A 94 -6.99 -16.79 -18.48
C LEU A 94 -7.64 -16.95 -19.85
N CYS A 95 -6.88 -16.75 -20.94
CA CYS A 95 -7.34 -16.96 -22.31
C CYS A 95 -7.65 -18.43 -22.60
N GLU A 96 -6.90 -19.38 -22.05
CA GLU A 96 -7.18 -20.82 -22.21
C GLU A 96 -8.47 -21.24 -21.48
N ARG A 97 -8.79 -20.58 -20.35
CA ARG A 97 -10.00 -20.89 -19.55
C ARG A 97 -11.27 -20.26 -20.12
N ASP A 98 -11.15 -19.13 -20.83
CA ASP A 98 -12.28 -18.36 -21.35
C ASP A 98 -11.98 -17.88 -22.77
N ALA A 99 -12.58 -18.55 -23.76
CA ALA A 99 -12.45 -18.21 -25.17
C ALA A 99 -13.05 -16.81 -25.51
N GLY A 100 -14.09 -16.39 -24.79
CA GLY A 100 -14.68 -15.06 -24.94
C GLY A 100 -13.73 -13.96 -24.46
N PHE A 101 -13.05 -14.20 -23.34
CA PHE A 101 -12.01 -13.31 -22.84
C PHE A 101 -10.80 -13.27 -23.79
N ALA A 102 -10.38 -14.43 -24.34
CA ALA A 102 -9.30 -14.50 -25.32
C ALA A 102 -9.59 -13.63 -26.57
N GLU A 103 -10.83 -13.62 -27.04
CA GLU A 103 -11.22 -12.78 -28.17
C GLU A 103 -11.22 -11.28 -27.81
N GLN A 104 -11.69 -10.92 -26.60
CA GLN A 104 -11.62 -9.54 -26.10
C GLN A 104 -10.16 -9.05 -26.00
N VAL A 105 -9.22 -9.89 -25.59
CA VAL A 105 -7.79 -9.55 -25.52
C VAL A 105 -7.22 -9.27 -26.90
N LYS A 106 -7.59 -10.04 -27.93
CA LYS A 106 -7.13 -9.81 -29.31
C LYS A 106 -7.60 -8.48 -29.87
N VAL A 107 -8.89 -8.14 -29.64
CA VAL A 107 -9.50 -6.89 -30.11
C VAL A 107 -9.00 -5.69 -29.28
N GLY A 108 -8.75 -5.90 -27.98
CA GLY A 108 -8.54 -4.85 -27.00
C GLY A 108 -7.14 -4.21 -26.99
N ARG A 109 -6.17 -4.70 -27.78
CA ARG A 109 -4.80 -4.15 -27.80
C ARG A 109 -4.73 -2.66 -28.19
N HIS A 110 -5.78 -2.09 -28.76
CA HIS A 110 -5.86 -0.71 -29.23
C HIS A 110 -6.95 0.12 -28.53
N ASP A 111 -7.70 -0.45 -27.56
CA ASP A 111 -8.76 0.23 -26.81
C ASP A 111 -8.41 0.27 -25.30
N SER A 112 -8.27 1.47 -24.77
CA SER A 112 -7.92 1.68 -23.35
C SER A 112 -8.93 1.05 -22.38
N LYS A 113 -10.22 1.01 -22.71
CA LYS A 113 -11.26 0.38 -21.88
C LYS A 113 -11.14 -1.15 -21.85
N GLN A 114 -10.82 -1.73 -23.01
CA GLN A 114 -10.60 -3.18 -23.08
C GLN A 114 -9.30 -3.56 -22.36
N TYR A 115 -8.26 -2.74 -22.48
CA TYR A 115 -7.02 -2.93 -21.75
C TYR A 115 -7.24 -2.89 -20.24
N GLN A 116 -8.05 -1.98 -19.72
CA GLN A 116 -8.41 -1.95 -18.29
C GLN A 116 -9.11 -3.23 -17.83
N LYS A 117 -10.00 -3.82 -18.64
CA LYS A 117 -10.61 -5.11 -18.31
C LYS A 117 -9.60 -6.25 -18.24
N VAL A 118 -8.59 -6.23 -19.11
CA VAL A 118 -7.49 -7.19 -19.05
C VAL A 118 -6.71 -7.04 -17.74
N ILE A 119 -6.33 -5.81 -17.39
CA ILE A 119 -5.65 -5.54 -16.12
C ILE A 119 -6.50 -5.99 -14.94
N GLN A 120 -7.79 -5.69 -14.94
CA GLN A 120 -8.70 -6.12 -13.89
C GLN A 120 -8.75 -7.65 -13.75
N ALA A 121 -8.87 -8.37 -14.86
CA ALA A 121 -8.93 -9.83 -14.85
C ALA A 121 -7.62 -10.46 -14.34
N VAL A 122 -6.48 -9.95 -14.81
CA VAL A 122 -5.14 -10.39 -14.39
C VAL A 122 -4.94 -10.09 -12.90
N PHE A 123 -5.22 -8.88 -12.46
CA PHE A 123 -5.10 -8.49 -11.05
C PHE A 123 -6.01 -9.34 -10.16
N SER A 124 -7.26 -9.56 -10.57
CA SER A 124 -8.22 -10.39 -9.80
C SER A 124 -7.75 -11.85 -9.70
N ALA A 125 -7.14 -12.38 -10.75
CA ALA A 125 -6.55 -13.71 -10.72
C ALA A 125 -5.32 -13.78 -9.80
N TRP A 126 -4.46 -12.74 -9.82
CA TRP A 126 -3.27 -12.67 -8.99
C TRP A 126 -3.57 -12.59 -7.50
N VAL A 127 -4.57 -11.79 -7.10
CA VAL A 127 -4.97 -11.68 -5.68
C VAL A 127 -5.80 -12.87 -5.19
N SER A 128 -6.23 -13.75 -6.10
CA SER A 128 -7.01 -14.95 -5.75
C SER A 128 -6.19 -15.92 -4.89
N PRO A 129 -6.82 -16.56 -3.88
CA PRO A 129 -6.18 -17.64 -3.13
C PRO A 129 -5.77 -18.84 -4.00
N ASP A 130 -6.40 -18.99 -5.17
CA ASP A 130 -6.14 -20.07 -6.13
C ASP A 130 -5.10 -19.68 -7.20
N CYS A 131 -4.45 -18.50 -7.05
CA CYS A 131 -3.37 -18.08 -7.95
C CYS A 131 -2.20 -19.08 -7.84
N PRO A 132 -1.73 -19.64 -8.97
CA PRO A 132 -0.54 -20.49 -8.97
C PRO A 132 0.71 -19.66 -8.60
N GLU A 133 1.79 -20.34 -8.23
CA GLU A 133 3.10 -19.69 -8.10
C GLU A 133 3.54 -19.16 -9.49
N LEU A 134 3.89 -17.87 -9.52
CA LEU A 134 4.35 -17.20 -10.75
C LEU A 134 5.86 -17.04 -10.69
N PRO A 135 6.63 -17.70 -11.55
CA PRO A 135 8.09 -17.56 -11.57
C PRO A 135 8.51 -16.10 -11.81
N GLY A 136 9.35 -15.57 -10.93
CA GLY A 136 9.89 -14.21 -11.03
C GLY A 136 8.93 -13.08 -10.59
N THR A 137 7.68 -13.38 -10.25
CA THR A 137 6.71 -12.41 -9.77
C THR A 137 6.34 -12.72 -8.33
N ALA A 138 6.35 -11.71 -7.46
CA ALA A 138 5.95 -11.89 -6.06
C ALA A 138 4.49 -12.35 -5.96
N SER A 139 4.20 -13.24 -5.01
CA SER A 139 2.82 -13.58 -4.69
C SER A 139 2.09 -12.37 -4.10
N TRP A 140 0.75 -12.35 -4.20
CA TRP A 140 -0.05 -11.32 -3.54
C TRP A 140 0.25 -11.21 -2.04
N CYS A 141 0.43 -12.33 -1.36
CA CYS A 141 0.73 -12.33 0.08
C CYS A 141 2.09 -11.70 0.40
N ASP A 142 3.13 -12.07 -0.36
CA ASP A 142 4.47 -11.53 -0.16
C ASP A 142 4.51 -10.02 -0.47
N TYR A 143 3.84 -9.60 -1.55
CA TYR A 143 3.70 -8.19 -1.90
C TYR A 143 2.97 -7.39 -0.80
N LEU A 144 1.81 -7.88 -0.36
CA LEU A 144 1.03 -7.23 0.69
C LEU A 144 1.77 -7.17 2.02
N ASP A 145 2.51 -8.22 2.39
CA ASP A 145 3.32 -8.23 3.62
C ASP A 145 4.51 -7.26 3.51
N GLY A 146 5.09 -7.11 2.33
CA GLY A 146 6.07 -6.05 2.05
C GLY A 146 5.51 -4.65 2.25
N VAL A 147 4.35 -4.36 1.66
CA VAL A 147 3.66 -3.06 1.82
C VAL A 147 3.35 -2.77 3.29
N LYS A 148 2.80 -3.76 4.02
CA LYS A 148 2.51 -3.62 5.47
C LYS A 148 3.77 -3.28 6.25
N GLY A 149 4.85 -4.07 6.05
CA GLY A 149 6.12 -3.85 6.73
C GLY A 149 6.68 -2.45 6.46
N ALA A 150 6.63 -1.96 5.22
CA ALA A 150 7.07 -0.61 4.89
C ALA A 150 6.25 0.48 5.61
N LEU A 151 4.93 0.30 5.70
CA LEU A 151 4.04 1.23 6.40
C LEU A 151 4.25 1.19 7.93
N GLU A 152 4.44 0.01 8.50
CA GLU A 152 4.74 -0.17 9.92
C GLU A 152 6.08 0.48 10.28
N ASP A 153 7.13 0.24 9.49
CA ASP A 153 8.44 0.87 9.67
C ASP A 153 8.36 2.40 9.54
N ALA A 154 7.58 2.91 8.59
CA ALA A 154 7.37 4.35 8.45
C ALA A 154 6.66 4.96 9.66
N MET A 155 5.71 4.24 10.28
CA MET A 155 5.02 4.68 11.50
C MET A 155 5.93 4.62 12.72
N ASP A 156 6.78 3.60 12.83
CA ASP A 156 7.67 3.42 13.98
C ASP A 156 8.85 4.39 13.95
N CYS A 157 9.33 4.76 12.76
CA CYS A 157 10.40 5.75 12.59
C CYS A 157 9.90 7.21 12.69
N ALA A 158 8.58 7.44 12.62
CA ALA A 158 8.03 8.80 12.68
C ALA A 158 8.22 9.40 14.08
N GLU A 159 8.70 10.65 14.14
CA GLU A 159 8.71 11.40 15.39
C GLU A 159 7.28 11.61 15.90
N SER A 160 7.15 11.67 17.24
CA SER A 160 5.84 11.83 17.87
C SER A 160 5.15 13.12 17.41
N GLY A 161 3.98 12.96 16.80
CA GLY A 161 3.19 14.08 16.30
C GLY A 161 3.57 14.60 14.92
N SER A 162 4.56 13.99 14.26
CA SER A 162 5.00 14.36 12.93
C SER A 162 4.28 13.56 11.83
N ASP A 163 3.81 14.24 10.80
CA ASP A 163 3.18 13.61 9.63
C ASP A 163 4.23 13.05 8.67
N THR A 164 3.90 11.92 8.03
CA THR A 164 4.78 11.22 7.09
C THR A 164 4.17 11.22 5.69
N ALA A 165 4.95 11.65 4.69
CA ALA A 165 4.60 11.48 3.28
C ALA A 165 5.13 10.16 2.73
N ILE A 166 4.29 9.44 1.99
CA ILE A 166 4.64 8.19 1.29
C ILE A 166 4.30 8.36 -0.18
N PHE A 167 5.32 8.41 -1.03
CA PHE A 167 5.16 8.54 -2.48
C PHE A 167 5.22 7.16 -3.12
N THR A 168 4.12 6.75 -3.73
CA THR A 168 3.94 5.38 -4.20
C THR A 168 3.00 5.31 -5.41
N SER A 169 2.43 4.16 -5.67
CA SER A 169 1.61 3.85 -6.85
C SER A 169 0.21 3.38 -6.48
N GLY A 170 -0.66 3.26 -7.50
CA GLY A 170 -2.06 2.94 -7.32
C GLY A 170 -2.30 1.58 -6.67
N GLY A 171 -1.61 0.55 -7.12
CA GLY A 171 -1.73 -0.81 -6.57
C GLY A 171 -1.28 -0.89 -5.11
N THR A 172 -0.20 -0.20 -4.76
CA THR A 172 0.30 -0.14 -3.38
C THR A 172 -0.70 0.57 -2.47
N ILE A 173 -1.29 1.70 -2.92
CA ILE A 173 -2.32 2.41 -2.14
C ILE A 173 -3.56 1.54 -1.96
N ALA A 174 -4.05 0.89 -3.02
CA ALA A 174 -5.18 -0.02 -2.96
C ALA A 174 -4.93 -1.18 -1.98
N SER A 175 -3.72 -1.75 -2.01
CA SER A 175 -3.29 -2.80 -1.09
C SER A 175 -3.28 -2.33 0.37
N ALA A 176 -2.73 -1.14 0.63
CA ALA A 176 -2.70 -0.52 1.94
C ALA A 176 -4.10 -0.24 2.49
N VAL A 177 -4.99 0.33 1.67
CA VAL A 177 -6.39 0.61 2.03
C VAL A 177 -7.13 -0.70 2.31
N SER A 178 -6.98 -1.70 1.45
CA SER A 178 -7.63 -2.99 1.61
C SER A 178 -7.19 -3.71 2.88
N TRP A 179 -5.90 -3.65 3.21
CA TRP A 179 -5.39 -4.17 4.48
C TRP A 179 -6.01 -3.48 5.70
N VAL A 180 -6.04 -2.15 5.69
CA VAL A 180 -6.57 -1.37 6.83
C VAL A 180 -8.07 -1.61 7.06
N LEU A 181 -8.83 -1.72 5.97
CA LEU A 181 -10.28 -1.92 6.00
C LEU A 181 -10.68 -3.40 6.13
N GLY A 182 -9.75 -4.34 5.98
CA GLY A 182 -10.05 -5.78 5.98
C GLY A 182 -10.87 -6.19 4.76
N VAL A 183 -10.62 -5.56 3.61
CA VAL A 183 -11.34 -5.84 2.36
C VAL A 183 -10.97 -7.23 1.83
N ARG A 184 -11.95 -7.95 1.29
CA ARG A 184 -11.73 -9.24 0.64
C ARG A 184 -10.92 -9.05 -0.65
N HIS A 185 -10.11 -10.06 -0.98
CA HIS A 185 -9.22 -10.02 -2.15
C HIS A 185 -9.97 -9.74 -3.48
N ASP A 186 -11.18 -10.27 -3.66
CA ASP A 186 -12.01 -10.08 -4.86
C ASP A 186 -12.54 -8.64 -5.04
N GLN A 187 -12.42 -7.80 -4.02
CA GLN A 187 -12.89 -6.40 -4.03
C GLN A 187 -11.75 -5.37 -4.12
N ILE A 188 -10.49 -5.81 -4.05
CA ILE A 188 -9.33 -4.91 -3.97
C ILE A 188 -9.21 -4.04 -5.22
N TYR A 189 -9.50 -4.58 -6.40
CA TYR A 189 -9.41 -3.83 -7.65
C TYR A 189 -10.33 -2.59 -7.66
N GLY A 190 -11.47 -2.64 -6.98
CA GLY A 190 -12.36 -1.49 -6.82
C GLY A 190 -11.73 -0.29 -6.10
N PHE A 191 -10.65 -0.52 -5.33
CA PHE A 191 -9.85 0.55 -4.72
C PHE A 191 -8.64 0.96 -5.57
N TYR A 192 -8.24 0.13 -6.54
CA TYR A 192 -7.13 0.43 -7.42
C TYR A 192 -7.50 1.45 -8.50
N GLU A 193 -8.64 1.24 -9.15
CA GLU A 193 -9.11 2.07 -10.26
C GLU A 193 -9.31 3.55 -9.90
N PRO A 194 -9.97 3.92 -8.77
CA PRO A 194 -10.23 5.32 -8.42
C PRO A 194 -9.03 6.08 -7.83
N VAL A 195 -7.87 5.46 -7.70
CA VAL A 195 -6.67 6.15 -7.22
C VAL A 195 -6.05 6.95 -8.38
N PHE A 196 -6.38 8.23 -8.52
CA PHE A 196 -5.84 9.11 -9.57
C PHE A 196 -4.41 9.57 -9.29
N ASN A 197 -3.70 10.03 -10.34
CA ASN A 197 -2.37 10.62 -10.20
C ASN A 197 -2.39 11.78 -9.20
N CYS A 198 -1.40 11.83 -8.32
CA CYS A 198 -1.30 12.77 -7.21
C CYS A 198 -2.49 12.77 -6.24
N SER A 199 -3.34 11.72 -6.26
CA SER A 199 -4.36 11.56 -5.20
C SER A 199 -3.69 11.31 -3.85
N ILE A 200 -4.36 11.78 -2.80
CA ILE A 200 -3.88 11.73 -1.42
C ILE A 200 -4.80 10.83 -0.61
N THR A 201 -4.25 9.78 -0.03
CA THR A 201 -4.95 8.90 0.92
C THR A 201 -4.35 9.10 2.31
N ARG A 202 -5.15 9.58 3.26
CA ARG A 202 -4.69 9.85 4.62
C ARG A 202 -5.10 8.74 5.57
N ARG A 203 -4.18 8.30 6.40
CA ARG A 203 -4.41 7.40 7.52
C ARG A 203 -3.92 8.02 8.82
N ASN A 204 -4.78 8.13 9.84
CA ASN A 204 -4.35 8.53 11.17
C ASN A 204 -3.61 7.37 11.86
N THR A 205 -2.43 7.67 12.43
CA THR A 205 -1.70 6.72 13.25
C THR A 205 -2.22 6.83 14.68
N THR A 206 -3.20 6.00 15.06
CA THR A 206 -3.59 5.88 16.45
C THR A 206 -2.63 4.93 17.15
N THR A 207 -2.23 5.25 18.38
CA THR A 207 -1.34 4.42 19.23
C THR A 207 -1.84 2.97 19.44
N ALA A 208 -3.11 2.70 19.12
CA ALA A 208 -3.69 1.36 19.16
C ALA A 208 -3.15 0.43 18.06
N CYS A 209 -2.58 0.97 16.96
CA CYS A 209 -2.00 0.15 15.88
C CYS A 209 -0.56 -0.30 16.18
N ARG A 210 0.09 0.22 17.22
CA ARG A 210 1.41 -0.26 17.69
C ARG A 210 1.41 -1.67 18.29
N ARG A 211 0.27 -2.34 18.34
CA ARG A 211 0.17 -3.73 18.77
C ARG A 211 -0.39 -4.55 17.61
N SER A 212 0.50 -4.93 16.71
CA SER A 212 0.18 -5.86 15.65
C SER A 212 -0.45 -7.12 16.22
N THR A 213 -1.71 -7.34 15.93
CA THR A 213 -2.15 -8.73 15.80
C THR A 213 -1.41 -9.26 14.59
N SER A 214 -0.37 -10.04 14.78
CA SER A 214 0.29 -10.75 13.70
C SER A 214 -0.73 -11.69 13.07
N THR A 215 -1.40 -11.23 12.03
CA THR A 215 -2.23 -12.08 11.19
C THR A 215 -1.28 -12.71 10.20
N THR A 216 -0.92 -13.96 10.43
CA THR A 216 -0.06 -14.71 9.53
C THR A 216 -0.93 -15.52 8.58
N TRP A 217 -0.63 -15.40 7.29
CA TRP A 217 -1.20 -16.29 6.27
C TRP A 217 -0.64 -17.70 6.46
N ASN A 218 -1.51 -18.67 6.64
CA ASN A 218 -1.08 -20.05 6.73
C ASN A 218 -1.14 -20.73 5.36
N ARG A 219 0.03 -20.92 4.72
CA ARG A 219 0.18 -21.60 3.41
C ARG A 219 -0.47 -23.01 3.38
N ARG A 220 -0.50 -23.71 4.51
CA ARG A 220 -1.05 -25.09 4.56
C ARG A 220 -2.58 -25.11 4.60
N SER A 221 -3.21 -24.13 5.25
CA SER A 221 -4.66 -24.06 5.39
C SER A 221 -5.33 -23.12 4.38
N ARG A 222 -4.55 -22.35 3.60
CA ARG A 222 -5.03 -21.30 2.69
C ARG A 222 -6.01 -20.32 3.35
N SER A 223 -5.81 -20.03 4.64
CA SER A 223 -6.71 -19.18 5.42
C SER A 223 -5.93 -18.23 6.33
N TRP A 224 -6.54 -17.09 6.63
CA TRP A 224 -6.04 -16.15 7.62
C TRP A 224 -6.39 -16.64 9.02
N THR A 225 -5.39 -16.90 9.86
CA THR A 225 -5.61 -17.26 11.26
C THR A 225 -5.17 -16.12 12.17
N ARG A 226 -6.07 -15.69 13.06
CA ARG A 226 -5.69 -14.83 14.18
C ARG A 226 -5.00 -15.70 15.24
N ARG A 227 -3.76 -15.41 15.58
CA ARG A 227 -3.15 -16.01 16.79
C ARG A 227 -3.85 -15.44 18.03
N PRO A 228 -4.37 -16.28 18.94
CA PRO A 228 -4.87 -15.80 20.21
C PRO A 228 -3.69 -15.21 21.00
N ARG A 229 -3.90 -14.03 21.60
CA ARG A 229 -2.95 -13.44 22.56
C ARG A 229 -2.71 -14.41 23.68
N SER A 230 -1.44 -14.71 23.98
CA SER A 230 -1.07 -15.27 25.27
C SER A 230 -1.32 -14.19 26.35
N THR A 231 -2.47 -14.22 26.97
CA THR A 231 -2.70 -13.50 28.23
C THR A 231 -1.84 -14.17 29.31
N ARG A 232 -0.68 -13.60 29.62
CA ARG A 232 -0.07 -13.88 30.92
C ARG A 232 -1.03 -13.29 31.97
N LEU A 233 -1.80 -14.13 32.58
CA LEU A 233 -2.47 -13.82 33.83
C LEU A 233 -1.36 -13.58 34.87
N SER A 234 -1.07 -12.31 35.15
CA SER A 234 -0.35 -11.96 36.40
C SER A 234 -1.25 -12.36 37.55
N SER A 235 -0.80 -13.34 38.30
CA SER A 235 -1.43 -13.79 39.51
C SER A 235 -1.51 -12.63 40.53
N PHE A 236 -2.68 -12.03 40.60
CA PHE A 236 -3.02 -11.09 41.65
C PHE A 236 -3.30 -11.93 42.91
N ARG A 237 -2.35 -11.99 43.87
CA ARG A 237 -2.61 -12.51 45.22
C ARG A 237 -3.35 -11.43 46.00
N PRO A 238 -4.55 -11.67 46.53
CA PRO A 238 -5.20 -10.73 47.43
C PRO A 238 -4.41 -10.67 48.76
N ARG A 239 -4.09 -9.47 49.20
CA ARG A 239 -3.52 -9.17 50.50
C ARG A 239 -4.57 -9.51 51.57
N ALA A 240 -4.26 -10.43 52.48
CA ALA A 240 -5.08 -10.74 53.63
C ALA A 240 -5.30 -9.50 54.51
N ALA A 241 -6.55 -9.22 54.80
CA ALA A 241 -6.95 -8.20 55.75
C ALA A 241 -6.46 -8.60 57.15
N ARG A 242 -5.71 -7.70 57.81
CA ARG A 242 -5.38 -7.83 59.24
C ARG A 242 -6.62 -7.43 60.06
N GLY A 243 -7.13 -8.34 60.85
CA GLY A 243 -8.17 -8.09 61.84
C GLY A 243 -7.70 -7.19 62.98
N PRO A 244 -8.64 -6.56 63.71
CA PRO A 244 -8.33 -5.66 64.80
C PRO A 244 -7.82 -6.42 66.04
N THR A 245 -6.78 -5.88 66.66
CA THR A 245 -6.27 -6.29 67.99
C THR A 245 -7.24 -5.89 69.09
N PRO A 246 -7.51 -6.75 70.13
CA PRO A 246 -8.32 -6.36 71.26
C PRO A 246 -7.46 -5.57 72.27
N THR A 247 -8.05 -4.49 72.75
CA THR A 247 -7.59 -3.71 73.93
C THR A 247 -8.03 -4.41 75.20
N THR A 248 -7.08 -4.62 76.06
CA THR A 248 -7.19 -4.55 77.57
C THR A 248 -6.00 -3.86 78.11
#